data_85425daf120ae879bc5ea33c1a677966
#
_entry.id   85425daf120ae879bc5ea33c1a677966
#
_cell.length_a   1.000
_cell.length_b   1.000
_cell.length_c   1.000
_cell.angle_alpha   90.00
_cell.angle_beta   90.00
_cell.angle_gamma   90.00
#
_symmetry.space_group_name_H-M   'P 1'
#
loop_
_entity.id
_entity.type
_entity.pdbx_description
1 polymer ?
#
loop_
_entity_poly.entity_id
_entity_poly.type
_entity_poly.pdbx_seq_one_letter_code
_entity_poly.pdbx_strand_id
1 'polypeptide(L)'
;MNATVVLVRHARQGNIGAAACAMANMGLERMILVDPAAPLGDEARAFAFGAGHVLDGAERAPSLAAALAPFARVVGTTSSRSRALEAPRVTARELPAMLPGDAPTALVFGPEASGLTAEELAHCGILVHIPCSTVQPTLNLGQAVLIVVYELYQAALAPTAPQAQPARPVHPATAVELASQAEIEGLLAHANELLETAGFARDTSFVGVQRDLRALAARSGLSAHEVKVLRGICRRLGHAISRAPVRD
;
A
#
# COMPACT_ATOMS: atom_id res chain seq x y z
N MET A 1 4.95 -3.83 16.12
CA MET A 1 4.89 -3.67 14.64
C MET A 1 3.47 -3.34 14.25
N ASN A 2 3.21 -2.16 13.67
CA ASN A 2 1.86 -1.68 13.30
C ASN A 2 1.59 -1.98 11.81
N ALA A 3 1.46 -3.25 11.47
CA ALA A 3 1.23 -3.71 10.11
C ALA A 3 -0.07 -4.51 10.01
N THR A 4 -0.77 -4.36 8.89
CA THR A 4 -2.01 -5.07 8.54
C THR A 4 -1.82 -5.75 7.19
N VAL A 5 -2.18 -7.01 7.07
CA VAL A 5 -2.15 -7.74 5.80
C VAL A 5 -3.46 -7.46 5.05
N VAL A 6 -3.34 -7.03 3.80
CA VAL A 6 -4.47 -6.75 2.91
C VAL A 6 -4.42 -7.73 1.74
N LEU A 7 -5.43 -8.59 1.64
CA LEU A 7 -5.55 -9.62 0.60
C LEU A 7 -6.57 -9.20 -0.45
N VAL A 8 -6.13 -9.06 -1.71
CA VAL A 8 -6.96 -8.52 -2.79
C VAL A 8 -7.45 -9.63 -3.71
N ARG A 9 -8.77 -9.79 -3.87
CA ARG A 9 -9.44 -10.72 -4.79
C ARG A 9 -9.00 -12.19 -4.66
N HIS A 10 -8.68 -12.66 -3.46
CA HIS A 10 -8.30 -14.05 -3.25
C HIS A 10 -9.52 -14.98 -3.31
N ALA A 11 -9.46 -15.99 -4.17
CA ALA A 11 -10.52 -16.94 -4.41
C ALA A 11 -10.39 -18.23 -3.59
N ARG A 12 -9.16 -18.65 -3.28
CA ARG A 12 -8.89 -19.92 -2.59
C ARG A 12 -8.88 -19.75 -1.09
N GLN A 13 -9.86 -20.28 -0.41
CA GLN A 13 -10.00 -20.16 1.04
C GLN A 13 -8.83 -20.76 1.81
N GLY A 14 -8.28 -21.89 1.36
CA GLY A 14 -7.08 -22.50 1.96
C GLY A 14 -5.86 -21.58 1.95
N ASN A 15 -5.70 -20.77 0.90
CA ASN A 15 -4.60 -19.79 0.84
C ASN A 15 -4.79 -18.64 1.84
N ILE A 16 -6.03 -18.19 2.05
CA ILE A 16 -6.34 -17.19 3.08
C ILE A 16 -6.07 -17.76 4.48
N GLY A 17 -6.47 -19.02 4.72
CA GLY A 17 -6.16 -19.72 5.96
C GLY A 17 -4.66 -19.85 6.21
N ALA A 18 -3.89 -20.25 5.20
CA ALA A 18 -2.43 -20.35 5.29
C ALA A 18 -1.78 -18.97 5.55
N ALA A 19 -2.31 -17.91 4.97
CA ALA A 19 -1.87 -16.54 5.26
C ALA A 19 -2.15 -16.15 6.73
N ALA A 20 -3.35 -16.46 7.25
CA ALA A 20 -3.69 -16.23 8.65
C ALA A 20 -2.75 -16.97 9.61
N CYS A 21 -2.42 -18.24 9.31
CA CYS A 21 -1.44 -19.01 10.06
C CYS A 21 -0.06 -18.32 10.05
N ALA A 22 0.42 -17.90 8.87
CA ALA A 22 1.69 -17.21 8.71
C ALA A 22 1.75 -15.90 9.52
N MET A 23 0.66 -15.14 9.53
CA MET A 23 0.52 -13.89 10.29
C MET A 23 0.60 -14.15 11.80
N ALA A 24 -0.20 -15.08 12.30
CA ALA A 24 -0.24 -15.42 13.73
C ALA A 24 1.12 -15.90 14.25
N ASN A 25 1.85 -16.71 13.45
CA ASN A 25 3.21 -17.16 13.79
C ASN A 25 4.20 -16.00 13.99
N MET A 26 3.95 -14.86 13.36
CA MET A 26 4.80 -13.65 13.43
C MET A 26 4.14 -12.52 14.24
N GLY A 27 3.09 -12.83 15.04
CA GLY A 27 2.43 -11.88 15.93
C GLY A 27 1.63 -10.80 15.23
N LEU A 28 1.17 -11.05 14.00
CA LEU A 28 0.23 -10.17 13.28
C LEU A 28 -1.18 -10.77 13.32
N GLU A 29 -2.15 -9.94 13.68
CA GLU A 29 -3.55 -10.36 13.85
C GLU A 29 -4.52 -9.66 12.89
N ARG A 30 -4.15 -8.49 12.35
CA ARG A 30 -5.06 -7.70 11.52
C ARG A 30 -4.99 -8.07 10.05
N MET A 31 -6.13 -8.55 9.51
CA MET A 31 -6.32 -8.92 8.11
C MET A 31 -7.48 -8.13 7.52
N ILE A 32 -7.32 -7.64 6.30
CA ILE A 32 -8.40 -7.04 5.50
C ILE A 32 -8.52 -7.84 4.20
N LEU A 33 -9.75 -8.22 3.88
CA LEU A 33 -10.10 -8.89 2.62
C LEU A 33 -10.80 -7.90 1.69
N VAL A 34 -10.19 -7.65 0.54
CA VAL A 34 -10.75 -6.78 -0.49
C VAL A 34 -11.36 -7.64 -1.58
N ASP A 35 -12.65 -7.44 -1.84
CA ASP A 35 -13.41 -8.17 -2.86
C ASP A 35 -13.17 -9.70 -2.82
N PRO A 36 -13.38 -10.36 -1.67
CA PRO A 36 -13.21 -11.81 -1.58
C PRO A 36 -14.30 -12.52 -2.37
N ALA A 37 -13.92 -13.54 -3.15
CA ALA A 37 -14.85 -14.28 -4.02
C ALA A 37 -15.94 -15.04 -3.26
N ALA A 38 -15.69 -15.39 -1.98
CA ALA A 38 -16.64 -16.10 -1.13
C ALA A 38 -16.47 -15.78 0.36
N PRO A 39 -17.48 -16.04 1.21
CA PRO A 39 -17.31 -16.05 2.66
C PRO A 39 -16.25 -17.06 3.08
N LEU A 40 -15.53 -16.76 4.18
CA LEU A 40 -14.58 -17.69 4.79
C LEU A 40 -15.36 -18.88 5.39
N GLY A 41 -14.97 -20.08 5.01
CA GLY A 41 -15.59 -21.33 5.45
C GLY A 41 -14.59 -22.30 6.12
N ASP A 42 -14.98 -23.57 6.22
CA ASP A 42 -14.23 -24.63 6.90
C ASP A 42 -12.84 -24.85 6.28
N GLU A 43 -12.70 -24.70 4.97
CA GLU A 43 -11.41 -24.82 4.30
C GLU A 43 -10.40 -23.76 4.81
N ALA A 44 -10.82 -22.49 4.92
CA ALA A 44 -9.96 -21.45 5.45
C ALA A 44 -9.54 -21.77 6.90
N ARG A 45 -10.48 -22.25 7.72
CA ARG A 45 -10.23 -22.63 9.13
C ARG A 45 -9.29 -23.83 9.25
N ALA A 46 -9.45 -24.84 8.39
CA ALA A 46 -8.57 -26.00 8.37
C ALA A 46 -7.11 -25.63 8.07
N PHE A 47 -6.90 -24.70 7.11
CA PHE A 47 -5.55 -24.24 6.76
C PHE A 47 -4.98 -23.16 7.69
N ALA A 48 -5.78 -22.60 8.57
CA ALA A 48 -5.30 -21.64 9.56
C ALA A 48 -4.58 -22.27 10.76
N PHE A 49 -4.66 -23.59 10.97
CA PHE A 49 -3.92 -24.35 11.98
C PHE A 49 -3.88 -23.69 13.38
N GLY A 50 -5.04 -23.30 13.92
CA GLY A 50 -5.15 -22.62 15.20
C GLY A 50 -5.17 -21.09 15.15
N ALA A 51 -4.86 -20.48 14.00
CA ALA A 51 -4.98 -19.04 13.79
C ALA A 51 -6.42 -18.59 13.37
N GLY A 52 -7.45 -19.32 13.79
CA GLY A 52 -8.86 -19.01 13.49
C GLY A 52 -9.26 -17.61 13.95
N HIS A 53 -8.68 -17.12 15.05
CA HIS A 53 -8.93 -15.76 15.55
C HIS A 53 -8.57 -14.65 14.53
N VAL A 54 -7.54 -14.85 13.69
CA VAL A 54 -7.18 -13.90 12.61
C VAL A 54 -8.26 -13.88 11.55
N LEU A 55 -8.83 -15.06 11.21
CA LEU A 55 -9.94 -15.16 10.25
C LEU A 55 -11.23 -14.55 10.81
N ASP A 56 -11.50 -14.78 12.09
CA ASP A 56 -12.69 -14.24 12.77
C ASP A 56 -12.65 -12.72 12.91
N GLY A 57 -11.45 -12.16 13.08
CA GLY A 57 -11.19 -10.72 13.11
C GLY A 57 -10.99 -10.07 11.73
N ALA A 58 -11.05 -10.85 10.63
CA ALA A 58 -10.78 -10.32 9.30
C ALA A 58 -11.86 -9.32 8.86
N GLU A 59 -11.44 -8.09 8.58
CA GLU A 59 -12.30 -7.05 8.06
C GLU A 59 -12.55 -7.26 6.55
N ARG A 60 -13.69 -6.78 6.05
CA ARG A 60 -14.01 -6.80 4.62
C ARG A 60 -14.12 -5.38 4.11
N ALA A 61 -13.45 -5.11 2.99
CA ALA A 61 -13.52 -3.82 2.33
C ALA A 61 -14.10 -3.95 0.91
N PRO A 62 -14.95 -3.02 0.47
CA PRO A 62 -15.57 -3.06 -0.85
C PRO A 62 -14.59 -2.72 -1.98
N SER A 63 -13.47 -2.05 -1.66
CA SER A 63 -12.43 -1.68 -2.62
C SER A 63 -11.07 -1.57 -1.94
N LEU A 64 -10.00 -1.61 -2.73
CA LEU A 64 -8.64 -1.41 -2.22
C LEU A 64 -8.48 -0.01 -1.62
N ALA A 65 -9.00 1.03 -2.25
CA ALA A 65 -8.94 2.39 -1.73
C ALA A 65 -9.61 2.52 -0.35
N ALA A 66 -10.77 1.87 -0.15
CA ALA A 66 -11.44 1.85 1.15
C ALA A 66 -10.62 1.09 2.21
N ALA A 67 -10.02 -0.04 1.84
CA ALA A 67 -9.15 -0.82 2.73
C ALA A 67 -7.91 -0.02 3.16
N LEU A 68 -7.34 0.77 2.25
CA LEU A 68 -6.10 1.49 2.48
C LEU A 68 -6.27 2.83 3.21
N ALA A 69 -7.48 3.37 3.28
CA ALA A 69 -7.78 4.70 3.80
C ALA A 69 -7.10 5.07 5.15
N PRO A 70 -7.03 4.17 6.16
CA PRO A 70 -6.43 4.51 7.45
C PRO A 70 -4.90 4.40 7.49
N PHE A 71 -4.25 3.88 6.44
CA PHE A 71 -2.82 3.61 6.47
C PHE A 71 -2.00 4.79 5.97
N ALA A 72 -0.88 5.04 6.65
CA ALA A 72 0.10 6.04 6.23
C ALA A 72 1.14 5.48 5.25
N ARG A 73 1.33 4.15 5.25
CA ARG A 73 2.25 3.46 4.34
C ARG A 73 1.57 2.29 3.68
N VAL A 74 1.85 2.12 2.39
CA VAL A 74 1.32 1.01 1.59
C VAL A 74 2.48 0.31 0.90
N VAL A 75 2.63 -0.97 1.18
CA VAL A 75 3.62 -1.87 0.57
C VAL A 75 2.89 -2.85 -0.31
N GLY A 76 3.17 -2.85 -1.60
CA GLY A 76 2.60 -3.81 -2.55
C GLY A 76 3.57 -4.94 -2.89
N THR A 77 3.07 -6.17 -2.98
CA THR A 77 3.88 -7.31 -3.44
C THR A 77 3.85 -7.39 -4.96
N THR A 78 5.00 -7.66 -5.56
CA THR A 78 5.14 -7.77 -7.01
C THR A 78 6.13 -8.86 -7.38
N SER A 79 5.96 -9.48 -8.57
CA SER A 79 6.99 -10.31 -9.14
C SER A 79 8.14 -9.45 -9.69
N SER A 80 9.36 -10.00 -9.76
CA SER A 80 10.55 -9.30 -10.28
C SER A 80 10.40 -8.75 -11.72
N ARG A 81 9.39 -9.20 -12.47
CA ARG A 81 9.15 -8.86 -13.87
C ARG A 81 8.28 -7.63 -14.12
N SER A 82 7.61 -7.09 -13.12
CA SER A 82 6.75 -5.90 -13.31
C SER A 82 7.60 -4.66 -13.52
N ARG A 83 7.55 -4.05 -14.72
CA ARG A 83 8.39 -2.90 -15.13
C ARG A 83 7.69 -1.53 -15.01
N ALA A 84 6.46 -1.47 -14.54
CA ALA A 84 5.56 -0.37 -14.88
C ALA A 84 5.50 0.79 -13.87
N LEU A 85 6.24 0.77 -12.74
CA LEU A 85 6.10 1.80 -11.72
C LEU A 85 7.45 2.30 -11.20
N GLU A 86 7.54 3.60 -10.97
CA GLU A 86 8.73 4.27 -10.40
C GLU A 86 8.85 4.15 -8.87
N ALA A 87 7.96 3.39 -8.20
CA ALA A 87 8.07 3.16 -6.76
C ALA A 87 9.34 2.35 -6.44
N PRO A 88 10.04 2.67 -5.33
CA PRO A 88 11.22 1.92 -4.93
C PRO A 88 10.89 0.44 -4.74
N ARG A 89 11.71 -0.42 -5.36
CA ARG A 89 11.59 -1.87 -5.26
C ARG A 89 12.67 -2.40 -4.35
N VAL A 90 12.25 -3.16 -3.37
CA VAL A 90 13.15 -3.77 -2.39
C VAL A 90 12.83 -5.26 -2.25
N THR A 91 13.78 -6.03 -1.77
CA THR A 91 13.53 -7.40 -1.36
C THR A 91 12.77 -7.42 -0.02
N ALA A 92 12.12 -8.55 0.30
CA ALA A 92 11.49 -8.72 1.61
C ALA A 92 12.48 -8.45 2.76
N ARG A 93 13.76 -8.80 2.59
CA ARG A 93 14.83 -8.60 3.57
C ARG A 93 15.17 -7.11 3.78
N GLU A 94 15.09 -6.31 2.73
CA GLU A 94 15.39 -4.87 2.78
C GLU A 94 14.19 -4.05 3.27
N LEU A 95 12.97 -4.62 3.21
CA LEU A 95 11.74 -3.93 3.55
C LEU A 95 11.75 -3.28 4.95
N PRO A 96 12.23 -3.93 6.03
CA PRO A 96 12.23 -3.33 7.36
C PRO A 96 12.94 -1.98 7.42
N ALA A 97 14.05 -1.82 6.69
CA ALA A 97 14.81 -0.57 6.64
C ALA A 97 14.03 0.58 5.96
N MET A 98 13.06 0.25 5.11
CA MET A 98 12.18 1.21 4.43
C MET A 98 10.97 1.64 5.29
N LEU A 99 10.76 1.01 6.45
CA LEU A 99 9.61 1.25 7.33
C LEU A 99 10.05 1.78 8.71
N PRO A 100 10.74 2.93 8.79
CA PRO A 100 11.18 3.47 10.07
C PRO A 100 9.97 3.90 10.92
N GLY A 101 10.06 3.67 12.24
CA GLY A 101 9.02 4.02 13.19
C GLY A 101 7.78 3.09 13.12
N ASP A 102 6.70 3.49 13.77
CA ASP A 102 5.50 2.66 13.97
C ASP A 102 4.26 3.20 13.23
N ALA A 103 4.45 3.84 12.08
CA ALA A 103 3.33 4.34 11.27
C ALA A 103 2.47 3.17 10.75
N PRO A 104 1.12 3.31 10.78
CA PRO A 104 0.21 2.29 10.27
C PRO A 104 0.58 1.89 8.84
N THR A 105 0.86 0.61 8.62
CA THR A 105 1.37 0.08 7.36
C THR A 105 0.48 -1.02 6.82
N ALA A 106 0.03 -0.91 5.57
CA ALA A 106 -0.66 -1.96 4.84
C ALA A 106 0.34 -2.78 4.02
N LEU A 107 0.28 -4.10 4.15
CA LEU A 107 1.02 -5.07 3.33
C LEU A 107 0.04 -5.71 2.36
N VAL A 108 0.09 -5.32 1.09
CA VAL A 108 -0.90 -5.68 0.08
C VAL A 108 -0.42 -6.85 -0.78
N PHE A 109 -1.22 -7.91 -0.82
CA PHE A 109 -0.97 -9.10 -1.61
C PHE A 109 -2.08 -9.29 -2.63
N GLY A 110 -1.71 -9.46 -3.89
CA GLY A 110 -2.62 -9.76 -4.99
C GLY A 110 -2.84 -11.26 -5.19
N PRO A 111 -3.78 -11.65 -6.07
CA PRO A 111 -4.03 -13.05 -6.43
C PRO A 111 -2.77 -13.73 -6.99
N GLU A 112 -2.60 -15.01 -6.70
CA GLU A 112 -1.41 -15.79 -7.08
C GLU A 112 -1.21 -15.85 -8.60
N ALA A 113 -2.31 -15.90 -9.37
CA ALA A 113 -2.26 -16.03 -10.81
C ALA A 113 -1.88 -14.72 -11.53
N SER A 114 -2.37 -13.58 -11.07
CA SER A 114 -2.25 -12.30 -11.76
C SER A 114 -1.42 -11.25 -11.00
N GLY A 115 -1.26 -11.41 -9.68
CA GLY A 115 -0.70 -10.39 -8.81
C GLY A 115 -1.60 -9.15 -8.70
N LEU A 116 -1.04 -8.06 -8.25
CA LEU A 116 -1.68 -6.74 -8.24
C LEU A 116 -1.64 -6.11 -9.62
N THR A 117 -2.72 -5.44 -10.01
CA THR A 117 -2.79 -4.66 -11.26
C THR A 117 -1.93 -3.40 -11.17
N ALA A 118 -1.67 -2.76 -12.32
CA ALA A 118 -0.94 -1.48 -12.33
C ALA A 118 -1.65 -0.37 -11.55
N GLU A 119 -2.98 -0.37 -11.56
CA GLU A 119 -3.79 0.58 -10.80
C GLU A 119 -3.67 0.33 -9.30
N GLU A 120 -3.70 -0.94 -8.87
CA GLU A 120 -3.53 -1.32 -7.46
C GLU A 120 -2.11 -1.02 -6.96
N LEU A 121 -1.10 -1.29 -7.78
CA LEU A 121 0.29 -0.96 -7.47
C LEU A 121 0.53 0.55 -7.39
N ALA A 122 -0.25 1.39 -8.09
CA ALA A 122 -0.15 2.84 -8.01
C ALA A 122 -0.51 3.42 -6.62
N HIS A 123 -1.23 2.65 -5.79
CA HIS A 123 -1.45 3.00 -4.38
C HIS A 123 -0.25 2.69 -3.48
N CYS A 124 0.74 1.92 -3.96
CA CYS A 124 1.83 1.43 -3.17
C CYS A 124 3.03 2.38 -3.26
N GLY A 125 3.46 2.91 -2.12
CA GLY A 125 4.65 3.75 -2.01
C GLY A 125 5.96 2.95 -2.03
N ILE A 126 5.88 1.63 -1.72
CA ILE A 126 7.01 0.69 -1.73
C ILE A 126 6.53 -0.58 -2.41
N LEU A 127 7.38 -1.15 -3.28
CA LEU A 127 7.13 -2.45 -3.90
C LEU A 127 8.11 -3.47 -3.33
N VAL A 128 7.58 -4.55 -2.79
CA VAL A 128 8.39 -5.66 -2.27
C VAL A 128 8.34 -6.83 -3.23
N HIS A 129 9.50 -7.40 -3.54
CA HIS A 129 9.61 -8.65 -4.27
C HIS A 129 10.36 -9.69 -3.44
N ILE A 130 10.01 -10.94 -3.64
CA ILE A 130 10.67 -12.08 -3.01
C ILE A 130 11.48 -12.77 -4.11
N PRO A 131 12.82 -12.79 -4.01
CA PRO A 131 13.64 -13.52 -4.97
C PRO A 131 13.30 -15.01 -4.96
N CYS A 132 12.93 -15.54 -6.12
CA CYS A 132 12.59 -16.95 -6.31
C CYS A 132 13.44 -17.57 -7.41
N SER A 133 13.50 -18.91 -7.43
CA SER A 133 14.12 -19.67 -8.51
C SER A 133 13.44 -19.36 -9.86
N THR A 134 14.21 -19.38 -10.93
CA THR A 134 13.68 -19.23 -12.29
C THR A 134 12.79 -20.40 -12.72
N VAL A 135 12.96 -21.57 -12.09
CA VAL A 135 12.15 -22.76 -12.34
C VAL A 135 10.75 -22.62 -11.77
N GLN A 136 10.64 -22.04 -10.57
CA GLN A 136 9.35 -21.77 -9.90
C GLN A 136 9.36 -20.31 -9.41
N PRO A 137 9.01 -19.35 -10.26
CA PRO A 137 9.16 -17.92 -9.96
C PRO A 137 8.00 -17.33 -9.13
N THR A 138 6.99 -18.13 -8.82
CA THR A 138 5.81 -17.69 -8.06
C THR A 138 5.68 -18.48 -6.76
N LEU A 139 5.32 -17.78 -5.68
CA LEU A 139 5.04 -18.36 -4.37
C LEU A 139 3.53 -18.50 -4.16
N ASN A 140 3.15 -19.51 -3.37
CA ASN A 140 1.81 -19.54 -2.77
C ASN A 140 1.61 -18.31 -1.87
N LEU A 141 0.36 -17.84 -1.73
CA LEU A 141 0.03 -16.67 -0.90
C LEU A 141 0.57 -16.80 0.53
N GLY A 142 0.27 -17.91 1.22
CA GLY A 142 0.73 -18.12 2.59
C GLY A 142 2.27 -18.09 2.72
N GLN A 143 2.99 -18.62 1.72
CA GLN A 143 4.45 -18.54 1.67
C GLN A 143 4.94 -17.11 1.48
N ALA A 144 4.32 -16.34 0.57
CA ALA A 144 4.69 -14.96 0.33
C ALA A 144 4.42 -14.09 1.58
N VAL A 145 3.25 -14.26 2.21
CA VAL A 145 2.92 -13.59 3.47
C VAL A 145 3.96 -13.93 4.53
N LEU A 146 4.25 -15.24 4.73
CA LEU A 146 5.21 -15.69 5.74
C LEU A 146 6.58 -15.02 5.58
N ILE A 147 7.13 -14.99 4.37
CA ILE A 147 8.46 -14.43 4.13
C ILE A 147 8.48 -12.93 4.46
N VAL A 148 7.47 -12.17 4.00
CA VAL A 148 7.42 -10.73 4.24
C VAL A 148 7.26 -10.42 5.73
N VAL A 149 6.30 -11.08 6.40
CA VAL A 149 6.07 -10.82 7.84
C VAL A 149 7.18 -11.36 8.72
N TYR A 150 7.89 -12.43 8.31
CA TYR A 150 9.05 -12.96 9.01
C TYR A 150 10.21 -11.96 9.03
N GLU A 151 10.53 -11.33 7.91
CA GLU A 151 11.61 -10.33 7.85
C GLU A 151 11.26 -9.10 8.73
N LEU A 152 10.02 -8.69 8.74
CA LEU A 152 9.55 -7.62 9.64
C LEU A 152 9.62 -8.04 11.12
N TYR A 153 9.25 -9.29 11.43
CA TYR A 153 9.34 -9.84 12.77
C TYR A 153 10.79 -9.95 13.25
N GLN A 154 11.69 -10.42 12.40
CA GLN A 154 13.13 -10.49 12.72
C GLN A 154 13.72 -9.11 13.01
N ALA A 155 13.35 -8.10 12.21
CA ALA A 155 13.78 -6.72 12.46
C ALA A 155 13.25 -6.15 13.78
N ALA A 156 12.04 -6.53 14.18
CA ALA A 156 11.46 -6.13 15.47
C ALA A 156 12.12 -6.83 16.67
N LEU A 157 12.66 -8.04 16.49
CA LEU A 157 13.41 -8.76 17.52
C LEU A 157 14.86 -8.30 17.64
N ALA A 158 15.43 -7.70 16.59
CA ALA A 158 16.80 -7.24 16.61
C ALA A 158 16.97 -6.16 17.69
N PRO A 159 18.02 -6.24 18.57
CA PRO A 159 18.32 -5.16 19.48
C PRO A 159 18.47 -3.87 18.69
N THR A 160 17.88 -2.79 19.17
CA THR A 160 17.93 -1.47 18.53
C THR A 160 19.39 -0.96 18.52
N ALA A 161 20.19 -1.44 17.60
CA ALA A 161 21.43 -0.77 17.26
C ALA A 161 21.06 0.60 16.63
N PRO A 162 21.76 1.70 16.97
CA PRO A 162 21.49 2.97 16.34
C PRO A 162 21.69 2.81 14.83
N GLN A 163 20.57 2.75 14.09
CA GLN A 163 20.61 2.66 12.64
C GLN A 163 21.27 3.92 12.11
N ALA A 164 22.38 3.77 11.41
CA ALA A 164 22.95 4.82 10.59
C ALA A 164 21.89 5.20 9.56
N GLN A 165 21.24 6.34 9.78
CA GLN A 165 20.23 6.87 8.85
C GLN A 165 20.93 7.18 7.53
N PRO A 166 20.40 6.74 6.37
CA PRO A 166 20.84 7.30 5.10
C PRO A 166 20.62 8.80 5.15
N ALA A 167 21.67 9.56 4.88
CA ALA A 167 21.67 11.00 4.96
C ALA A 167 20.57 11.62 4.09
N ARG A 168 19.46 11.98 4.69
CA ARG A 168 18.48 12.90 4.16
C ARG A 168 18.73 14.28 4.76
N PRO A 169 18.56 15.37 4.03
CA PRO A 169 18.78 16.71 4.60
C PRO A 169 17.86 16.91 5.80
N VAL A 170 18.50 17.25 6.91
CA VAL A 170 17.90 17.31 8.25
C VAL A 170 17.08 18.58 8.37
N HIS A 171 15.73 18.41 8.46
CA HIS A 171 14.94 19.28 9.31
C HIS A 171 14.87 18.67 10.73
N PRO A 172 14.88 19.47 11.81
CA PRO A 172 14.92 18.96 13.19
C PRO A 172 13.69 18.09 13.45
N ALA A 173 13.94 16.90 14.00
CA ALA A 173 12.99 15.83 14.20
C ALA A 173 11.95 16.18 15.29
N THR A 174 10.90 16.86 14.93
CA THR A 174 9.57 16.57 15.43
C THR A 174 9.05 15.37 14.62
N ALA A 175 8.53 14.33 15.26
CA ALA A 175 7.96 13.18 14.60
C ALA A 175 6.90 13.69 13.62
N VAL A 176 7.23 13.68 12.31
CA VAL A 176 6.33 14.19 11.26
C VAL A 176 5.23 13.15 11.10
N GLU A 177 4.01 13.51 11.49
CA GLU A 177 2.83 12.69 11.27
C GLU A 177 2.59 12.57 9.76
N LEU A 178 2.75 11.36 9.23
CA LEU A 178 2.48 11.08 7.83
C LEU A 178 0.98 11.17 7.55
N ALA A 179 0.63 11.70 6.38
CA ALA A 179 -0.75 11.71 5.91
C ALA A 179 -1.29 10.28 5.72
N SER A 180 -2.54 10.07 6.10
CA SER A 180 -3.27 8.84 5.79
C SER A 180 -3.58 8.74 4.29
N GLN A 181 -3.86 7.54 3.79
CA GLN A 181 -4.30 7.36 2.41
C GLN A 181 -5.60 8.12 2.10
N ALA A 182 -6.50 8.26 3.08
CA ALA A 182 -7.71 9.07 2.93
C ALA A 182 -7.39 10.55 2.68
N GLU A 183 -6.39 11.11 3.35
CA GLU A 183 -5.95 12.48 3.13
C GLU A 183 -5.27 12.66 1.76
N ILE A 184 -4.46 11.68 1.34
CA ILE A 184 -3.84 11.63 0.01
C ILE A 184 -4.91 11.55 -1.08
N GLU A 185 -5.92 10.67 -0.96
CA GLU A 185 -7.02 10.58 -1.92
C GLU A 185 -7.80 11.91 -2.00
N GLY A 186 -8.02 12.57 -0.87
CA GLY A 186 -8.62 13.90 -0.85
C GLY A 186 -7.77 14.98 -1.54
N LEU A 187 -6.44 14.89 -1.51
CA LEU A 187 -5.55 15.75 -2.29
C LEU A 187 -5.66 15.46 -3.78
N LEU A 188 -5.61 14.18 -4.16
CA LEU A 188 -5.70 13.74 -5.56
C LEU A 188 -7.06 14.15 -6.19
N ALA A 189 -8.15 14.06 -5.43
CA ALA A 189 -9.46 14.54 -5.91
C ALA A 189 -9.42 16.03 -6.24
N HIS A 190 -8.88 16.89 -5.38
CA HIS A 190 -8.73 18.31 -5.64
C HIS A 190 -7.76 18.62 -6.81
N ALA A 191 -6.70 17.84 -6.95
CA ALA A 191 -5.77 17.98 -8.08
C ALA A 191 -6.44 17.62 -9.41
N ASN A 192 -7.24 16.55 -9.45
CA ASN A 192 -8.00 16.15 -10.63
C ASN A 192 -9.04 17.20 -11.02
N GLU A 193 -9.83 17.72 -10.06
CA GLU A 193 -10.78 18.81 -10.30
C GLU A 193 -10.10 20.07 -10.88
N LEU A 194 -8.92 20.42 -10.35
CA LEU A 194 -8.12 21.51 -10.86
C LEU A 194 -7.67 21.28 -12.31
N LEU A 195 -7.17 20.10 -12.62
CA LEU A 195 -6.71 19.71 -13.96
C LEU A 195 -7.87 19.71 -14.97
N GLU A 196 -9.05 19.23 -14.57
CA GLU A 196 -10.27 19.28 -15.38
C GLU A 196 -10.69 20.73 -15.67
N THR A 197 -10.72 21.57 -14.63
CA THR A 197 -11.06 22.99 -14.74
C THR A 197 -10.06 23.75 -15.64
N ALA A 198 -8.78 23.36 -15.59
CA ALA A 198 -7.72 23.90 -16.43
C ALA A 198 -7.74 23.38 -17.89
N GLY A 199 -8.67 22.46 -18.21
CA GLY A 199 -8.80 21.90 -19.56
C GLY A 199 -7.88 20.72 -19.86
N PHE A 200 -7.12 20.24 -18.89
CA PHE A 200 -6.17 19.13 -19.06
C PHE A 200 -6.87 17.79 -19.37
N ALA A 201 -8.14 17.65 -18.96
CA ALA A 201 -8.96 16.44 -19.20
C ALA A 201 -9.38 16.24 -20.67
N ARG A 202 -9.09 17.18 -21.56
CA ARG A 202 -9.44 17.07 -22.99
C ARG A 202 -8.51 16.15 -23.77
N ASP A 203 -7.41 15.73 -23.16
CA ASP A 203 -6.40 14.88 -23.78
C ASP A 203 -6.53 13.43 -23.31
N THR A 204 -6.33 12.46 -24.21
CA THR A 204 -6.40 11.02 -23.92
C THR A 204 -5.38 10.55 -22.89
N SER A 205 -4.38 11.37 -22.58
CA SER A 205 -3.35 11.12 -21.57
C SER A 205 -3.82 11.33 -20.11
N PHE A 206 -5.03 11.89 -19.89
CA PHE A 206 -5.47 12.31 -18.54
C PHE A 206 -5.49 11.17 -17.52
N VAL A 207 -5.96 9.97 -17.90
CA VAL A 207 -5.93 8.78 -17.03
C VAL A 207 -4.50 8.40 -16.64
N GLY A 208 -3.55 8.55 -17.57
CA GLY A 208 -2.12 8.34 -17.29
C GLY A 208 -1.61 9.32 -16.24
N VAL A 209 -1.92 10.60 -16.39
CA VAL A 209 -1.52 11.65 -15.44
C VAL A 209 -2.10 11.40 -14.05
N GLN A 210 -3.35 11.01 -13.95
CA GLN A 210 -3.98 10.67 -12.66
C GLN A 210 -3.25 9.52 -11.97
N ARG A 211 -2.92 8.45 -12.71
CA ARG A 211 -2.15 7.32 -12.19
C ARG A 211 -0.75 7.75 -11.73
N ASP A 212 -0.07 8.57 -12.52
CA ASP A 212 1.30 9.03 -12.22
C ASP A 212 1.32 9.96 -10.99
N LEU A 213 0.32 10.85 -10.85
CA LEU A 213 0.14 11.68 -9.66
C LEU A 213 -0.12 10.83 -8.41
N ARG A 214 -0.92 9.76 -8.53
CA ARG A 214 -1.16 8.82 -7.44
C ARG A 214 0.13 8.13 -7.02
N ALA A 215 0.88 7.59 -7.97
CA ALA A 215 2.15 6.93 -7.71
C ALA A 215 3.19 7.90 -7.09
N LEU A 216 3.22 9.16 -7.55
CA LEU A 216 4.05 10.21 -6.95
C LEU A 216 3.67 10.47 -5.49
N ALA A 217 2.40 10.67 -5.20
CA ALA A 217 1.90 10.90 -3.84
C ALA A 217 2.19 9.71 -2.92
N ALA A 218 1.99 8.47 -3.40
CA ALA A 218 2.24 7.26 -2.63
C ALA A 218 3.70 7.12 -2.19
N ARG A 219 4.66 7.50 -3.05
CA ARG A 219 6.10 7.39 -2.73
C ARG A 219 6.70 8.61 -2.02
N SER A 220 5.99 9.75 -1.98
CA SER A 220 6.56 11.01 -1.47
C SER A 220 6.63 11.08 0.06
N GLY A 221 5.84 10.26 0.78
CA GLY A 221 5.80 10.29 2.25
C GLY A 221 5.31 11.64 2.79
N LEU A 222 4.28 12.21 2.19
CA LEU A 222 3.72 13.50 2.60
C LEU A 222 3.20 13.47 4.04
N SER A 223 3.46 14.54 4.77
CA SER A 223 2.86 14.79 6.07
C SER A 223 1.41 15.30 5.93
N ALA A 224 0.62 15.13 6.98
CA ALA A 224 -0.74 15.70 7.05
C ALA A 224 -0.76 17.23 6.82
N HIS A 225 0.29 17.94 7.29
CA HIS A 225 0.44 19.37 7.06
C HIS A 225 0.69 19.70 5.58
N GLU A 226 1.61 18.99 4.91
CA GLU A 226 1.91 19.22 3.48
C GLU A 226 0.70 18.93 2.61
N VAL A 227 -0.08 17.88 2.91
CA VAL A 227 -1.34 17.60 2.22
C VAL A 227 -2.33 18.76 2.38
N LYS A 228 -2.49 19.35 3.57
CA LYS A 228 -3.36 20.53 3.78
C LYS A 228 -2.91 21.72 2.96
N VAL A 229 -1.60 22.00 2.89
CA VAL A 229 -1.04 23.09 2.08
C VAL A 229 -1.33 22.86 0.61
N LEU A 230 -1.04 21.67 0.07
CA LEU A 230 -1.25 21.33 -1.34
C LEU A 230 -2.74 21.41 -1.72
N ARG A 231 -3.64 20.88 -0.88
CA ARG A 231 -5.10 21.03 -1.07
C ARG A 231 -5.55 22.50 -1.11
N GLY A 232 -4.96 23.33 -0.25
CA GLY A 232 -5.21 24.77 -0.23
C GLY A 232 -4.80 25.46 -1.55
N ILE A 233 -3.64 25.07 -2.11
CA ILE A 233 -3.14 25.56 -3.40
C ILE A 233 -4.10 25.13 -4.52
N CYS A 234 -4.46 23.87 -4.64
CA CYS A 234 -5.37 23.36 -5.67
C CYS A 234 -6.69 24.14 -5.66
N ARG A 235 -7.31 24.33 -4.50
CA ARG A 235 -8.56 25.06 -4.35
C ARG A 235 -8.45 26.53 -4.78
N ARG A 236 -7.37 27.22 -4.38
CA ARG A 236 -7.16 28.63 -4.77
C ARG A 236 -6.95 28.80 -6.27
N LEU A 237 -6.16 27.90 -6.88
CA LEU A 237 -5.93 27.90 -8.33
C LEU A 237 -7.21 27.59 -9.09
N GLY A 238 -8.01 26.61 -8.67
CA GLY A 238 -9.30 26.30 -9.28
C GLY A 238 -10.25 27.51 -9.27
N HIS A 239 -10.36 28.21 -8.13
CA HIS A 239 -11.14 29.45 -8.05
C HIS A 239 -10.60 30.57 -8.97
N ALA A 240 -9.29 30.71 -9.10
CA ALA A 240 -8.69 31.71 -9.98
C ALA A 240 -8.97 31.42 -11.45
N ILE A 241 -8.86 30.16 -11.88
CA ILE A 241 -9.13 29.71 -13.25
C ILE A 241 -10.60 29.89 -13.58
N SER A 242 -11.54 29.52 -12.69
CA SER A 242 -12.98 29.67 -12.92
C SER A 242 -13.44 31.13 -13.03
N ARG A 243 -12.65 32.08 -12.53
CA ARG A 243 -12.94 33.52 -12.60
C ARG A 243 -12.21 34.24 -13.75
N ALA A 244 -11.29 33.56 -14.42
CA ALA A 244 -10.56 34.14 -15.53
C ALA A 244 -11.54 34.39 -16.71
N PRO A 245 -11.57 35.58 -17.33
CA PRO A 245 -12.37 35.78 -18.52
C PRO A 245 -11.89 34.84 -19.63
N VAL A 246 -12.85 34.23 -20.32
CA VAL A 246 -12.56 33.40 -21.51
C VAL A 246 -11.82 34.31 -22.49
N ARG A 247 -10.56 34.04 -22.76
CA ARG A 247 -9.85 34.68 -23.87
C ARG A 247 -10.27 33.97 -25.15
N ASP A 248 -11.05 34.66 -25.98
CA ASP A 248 -11.35 34.24 -27.34
C ASP A 248 -10.08 34.09 -28.18
#